data_4cd399072a89555fbb7fe30bc4650196
#
_entry.id   4cd399072a89555fbb7fe30bc4650196
#
_cell.length_a   1.000
_cell.length_b   1.000
_cell.length_c   1.000
_cell.angle_alpha   90.00
_cell.angle_beta   90.00
_cell.angle_gamma   90.00
#
_symmetry.space_group_name_H-M   'P 1'
#
loop_
_entity.id
_entity.type
_entity.pdbx_description
1 polymer ?
#
loop_
_entity_poly.entity_id
_entity_poly.type
_entity_poly.pdbx_seq_one_letter_code
_entity_poly.pdbx_strand_id
1 'polypeptide(L)'
;IDYFDKDTEIYKGMYEIDSKLGGTATLDIIISKPEDEFESIAIEDDLFEDDLFEDEFSTAAGYWWNIYSLKELEKIHDYLDSIPEIGKVLSVASGVKLAREINNGEDLNDLELALLRSVLPEDIRETLLYSYINKDDSVVRISTRVNESASNLNRNMLLNKINNDLQNNFNLEPSQYEITGLAVLYNNMLQSLFKSQI
;
A
#
# COMPACT_ATOMS: atom_id res chain seq x y z
N ILE A 1 1.14 -18.59 15.09
CA ILE A 1 0.12 -19.32 15.88
C ILE A 1 0.60 -20.73 16.22
N ASP A 2 1.38 -21.38 15.36
CA ASP A 2 1.80 -22.79 15.46
C ASP A 2 2.72 -23.13 16.66
N TYR A 3 3.14 -22.11 17.43
CA TYR A 3 3.97 -22.31 18.64
C TYR A 3 3.17 -22.72 19.89
N PHE A 4 1.84 -22.60 19.83
CA PHE A 4 0.97 -22.91 20.95
C PHE A 4 0.23 -24.22 20.70
N ASP A 5 0.02 -24.99 21.77
CA ASP A 5 -0.81 -26.19 21.70
C ASP A 5 -2.25 -25.79 21.33
N LYS A 6 -2.83 -26.52 20.36
CA LYS A 6 -4.15 -26.24 19.79
C LYS A 6 -5.30 -26.27 20.80
N ASP A 7 -5.10 -26.98 21.92
CA ASP A 7 -6.09 -27.08 22.98
C ASP A 7 -6.08 -25.89 23.94
N THR A 8 -5.05 -25.03 23.89
CA THR A 8 -4.93 -23.87 24.77
C THR A 8 -5.90 -22.77 24.38
N GLU A 9 -6.37 -21.99 25.37
CA GLU A 9 -7.20 -20.80 25.13
C GLU A 9 -6.48 -19.73 24.33
N ILE A 10 -5.15 -19.62 24.50
CA ILE A 10 -4.31 -18.69 23.76
C ILE A 10 -4.35 -19.02 22.26
N TYR A 11 -4.17 -20.31 21.89
CA TYR A 11 -4.26 -20.73 20.48
C TYR A 11 -5.65 -20.42 19.91
N LYS A 12 -6.70 -20.81 20.61
CA LYS A 12 -8.09 -20.57 20.18
C LYS A 12 -8.39 -19.09 20.01
N GLY A 13 -7.96 -18.24 20.94
CA GLY A 13 -8.11 -16.80 20.85
C GLY A 13 -7.34 -16.19 19.67
N MET A 14 -6.08 -16.60 19.47
CA MET A 14 -5.28 -16.14 18.33
C MET A 14 -5.86 -16.61 16.98
N TYR A 15 -6.33 -17.85 16.91
CA TYR A 15 -6.98 -18.40 15.72
C TYR A 15 -8.26 -17.64 15.36
N GLU A 16 -9.09 -17.30 16.35
CA GLU A 16 -10.28 -16.48 16.13
C GLU A 16 -9.94 -15.07 15.60
N ILE A 17 -8.92 -14.44 16.20
CA ILE A 17 -8.45 -13.13 15.76
C ILE A 17 -7.91 -13.22 14.33
N ASP A 18 -7.05 -14.19 14.05
CA ASP A 18 -6.42 -14.38 12.75
C ASP A 18 -7.46 -14.63 11.65
N SER A 19 -8.37 -15.57 11.89
CA SER A 19 -9.39 -15.95 10.91
C SER A 19 -10.48 -14.91 10.68
N LYS A 20 -10.88 -14.16 11.75
CA LYS A 20 -11.99 -13.21 11.67
C LYS A 20 -11.58 -11.77 11.40
N LEU A 21 -10.33 -11.39 11.73
CA LEU A 21 -9.83 -10.03 11.56
C LEU A 21 -8.85 -9.89 10.38
N GLY A 22 -8.76 -10.93 9.53
CA GLY A 22 -7.95 -10.90 8.32
C GLY A 22 -6.45 -11.03 8.55
N GLY A 23 -6.06 -11.88 9.51
CA GLY A 23 -4.65 -12.17 9.78
C GLY A 23 -4.05 -11.42 10.96
N THR A 24 -2.93 -11.94 11.45
CA THR A 24 -2.23 -11.40 12.62
C THR A 24 -0.82 -10.89 12.31
N ALA A 25 -0.15 -11.41 11.28
CA ALA A 25 1.18 -10.95 10.88
C ALA A 25 1.07 -9.81 9.87
N THR A 26 1.62 -8.65 10.20
CA THR A 26 1.65 -7.50 9.29
C THR A 26 2.60 -7.77 8.11
N LEU A 27 2.17 -7.33 6.94
CA LEU A 27 2.95 -7.31 5.71
C LEU A 27 2.67 -5.97 5.03
N ASP A 28 3.68 -5.14 4.93
CA ASP A 28 3.59 -3.82 4.33
C ASP A 28 4.40 -3.75 3.04
N ILE A 29 3.85 -3.10 2.04
CA ILE A 29 4.55 -2.79 0.80
C ILE A 29 4.68 -1.27 0.75
N ILE A 30 5.92 -0.80 0.76
CA ILE A 30 6.28 0.60 0.67
C ILE A 30 6.69 0.85 -0.77
N ILE A 31 6.12 1.83 -1.44
CA ILE A 31 6.41 2.15 -2.84
C ILE A 31 6.85 3.61 -2.92
N SER A 32 8.02 3.84 -3.47
CA SER A 32 8.57 5.17 -3.73
C SER A 32 8.22 5.62 -5.15
N LYS A 33 8.13 6.93 -5.36
CA LYS A 33 8.03 7.49 -6.71
C LYS A 33 9.26 7.10 -7.55
N PRO A 34 9.13 6.95 -8.88
CA PRO A 34 10.28 6.76 -9.76
C PRO A 34 11.30 7.89 -9.63
N GLU A 35 12.59 7.56 -9.74
CA GLU A 35 13.66 8.57 -9.63
C GLU A 35 13.73 9.50 -10.85
N ASP A 36 13.33 9.02 -12.05
CA ASP A 36 13.54 9.70 -13.32
C ASP A 36 12.42 10.68 -13.75
N GLU A 37 11.28 10.71 -13.07
CA GLU A 37 10.15 11.57 -13.49
C GLU A 37 10.24 13.03 -13.02
N PHE A 38 11.23 13.39 -12.20
CA PHE A 38 11.30 14.75 -11.62
C PHE A 38 12.13 15.75 -12.43
N GLU A 39 12.88 15.30 -13.44
CA GLU A 39 13.63 16.22 -14.32
C GLU A 39 12.89 16.65 -15.60
N SER A 40 11.76 16.03 -15.95
CA SER A 40 11.07 16.30 -17.20
C SER A 40 9.88 17.25 -17.14
N ILE A 41 9.52 17.74 -15.95
CA ILE A 41 8.52 18.82 -15.78
C ILE A 41 9.20 20.10 -15.29
N ALA A 42 10.40 20.36 -15.75
CA ALA A 42 10.82 21.73 -15.97
C ALA A 42 10.21 22.14 -17.32
N ILE A 43 8.96 22.57 -17.30
CA ILE A 43 8.34 23.24 -18.43
C ILE A 43 9.28 24.38 -18.78
N GLU A 44 9.80 24.37 -20.00
CA GLU A 44 10.51 25.53 -20.57
C GLU A 44 9.60 26.76 -20.37
N ASP A 45 10.03 27.59 -19.45
CA ASP A 45 9.42 28.81 -18.96
C ASP A 45 9.56 29.85 -20.06
N ASP A 46 8.69 29.85 -21.10
CA ASP A 46 8.69 30.98 -22.03
C ASP A 46 7.42 31.18 -22.89
N LEU A 47 6.24 30.67 -22.61
CA LEU A 47 5.10 30.88 -23.51
C LEU A 47 3.73 31.24 -22.92
N PHE A 48 3.53 31.30 -21.62
CA PHE A 48 2.22 31.72 -21.06
C PHE A 48 2.37 32.67 -19.86
N GLU A 49 2.61 33.96 -20.11
CA GLU A 49 2.25 35.04 -19.22
C GLU A 49 0.72 35.19 -19.27
N ASP A 50 -0.03 34.52 -18.44
CA ASP A 50 -1.36 34.94 -17.91
C ASP A 50 -2.16 33.71 -17.40
N ASP A 51 -1.75 33.08 -16.30
CA ASP A 51 -2.69 32.30 -15.50
C ASP A 51 -2.24 32.16 -14.03
N LEU A 52 -2.61 33.16 -13.24
CA LEU A 52 -2.31 33.23 -11.80
C LEU A 52 -3.04 32.16 -10.95
N PHE A 53 -3.74 31.20 -11.56
CA PHE A 53 -4.50 30.16 -10.88
C PHE A 53 -3.99 28.74 -11.11
N GLU A 54 -3.17 28.46 -12.10
CA GLU A 54 -2.65 27.12 -12.37
C GLU A 54 -1.43 26.76 -11.50
N ASP A 55 -0.60 27.71 -11.11
CA ASP A 55 0.65 27.45 -10.38
C ASP A 55 0.45 27.04 -8.92
N GLU A 56 -0.60 27.49 -8.24
CA GLU A 56 -0.89 27.03 -6.87
C GLU A 56 -1.55 25.64 -6.83
N PHE A 57 -2.17 25.20 -7.91
CA PHE A 57 -2.90 23.92 -7.97
C PHE A 57 -2.03 22.76 -8.45
N SER A 58 -1.12 22.99 -9.39
CA SER A 58 -0.25 21.92 -9.93
C SER A 58 0.91 21.55 -8.99
N THR A 59 1.40 22.51 -8.19
CA THR A 59 2.41 22.25 -7.15
C THR A 59 1.83 21.61 -5.87
N ALA A 60 0.52 21.63 -5.70
CA ALA A 60 -0.15 21.03 -4.54
C ALA A 60 -0.42 19.51 -4.70
N ALA A 61 -0.36 18.96 -5.91
CA ALA A 61 -0.56 17.55 -6.17
C ALA A 61 0.80 16.83 -6.22
N GLY A 62 1.20 16.18 -5.13
CA GLY A 62 2.37 15.31 -5.13
C GLY A 62 2.20 14.11 -6.07
N TYR A 63 3.30 13.41 -6.38
CA TYR A 63 3.34 12.31 -7.33
C TYR A 63 2.21 11.27 -7.14
N TRP A 64 1.94 10.88 -5.91
CA TRP A 64 0.93 9.86 -5.61
C TRP A 64 -0.50 10.40 -5.52
N TRP A 65 -0.70 11.73 -5.57
CA TRP A 65 -2.02 12.34 -5.41
C TRP A 65 -2.59 12.83 -6.75
N ASN A 66 -2.60 11.96 -7.75
CA ASN A 66 -3.23 12.18 -9.04
C ASN A 66 -3.96 10.91 -9.48
N ILE A 67 -4.91 11.05 -10.40
CA ILE A 67 -5.79 9.95 -10.83
C ILE A 67 -5.01 8.77 -11.43
N TYR A 68 -3.93 9.04 -12.16
CA TYR A 68 -3.11 8.00 -12.80
C TYR A 68 -2.38 7.15 -11.76
N SER A 69 -1.60 7.78 -10.89
CA SER A 69 -0.83 7.10 -9.85
C SER A 69 -1.73 6.36 -8.86
N LEU A 70 -2.88 6.95 -8.51
CA LEU A 70 -3.87 6.31 -7.64
C LEU A 70 -4.49 5.09 -8.29
N LYS A 71 -4.74 5.08 -9.61
CA LYS A 71 -5.24 3.89 -10.34
C LYS A 71 -4.19 2.78 -10.41
N GLU A 72 -2.92 3.12 -10.61
CA GLU A 72 -1.85 2.11 -10.55
C GLU A 72 -1.72 1.51 -9.14
N LEU A 73 -1.78 2.35 -8.11
CA LEU A 73 -1.80 1.89 -6.72
C LEU A 73 -3.01 1.00 -6.42
N GLU A 74 -4.20 1.35 -6.94
CA GLU A 74 -5.42 0.56 -6.78
C GLU A 74 -5.28 -0.84 -7.41
N LYS A 75 -4.63 -0.97 -8.57
CA LYS A 75 -4.36 -2.28 -9.18
C LYS A 75 -3.50 -3.18 -8.28
N ILE A 76 -2.46 -2.61 -7.67
CA ILE A 76 -1.61 -3.35 -6.72
C ILE A 76 -2.40 -3.72 -5.46
N HIS A 77 -3.20 -2.80 -4.95
CA HIS A 77 -4.10 -3.04 -3.82
C HIS A 77 -5.06 -4.20 -4.09
N ASP A 78 -5.75 -4.19 -5.23
CA ASP A 78 -6.70 -5.24 -5.63
C ASP A 78 -6.02 -6.59 -5.87
N TYR A 79 -4.84 -6.56 -6.46
CA TYR A 79 -4.02 -7.76 -6.60
C TYR A 79 -3.72 -8.39 -5.23
N LEU A 80 -3.26 -7.60 -4.27
CA LEU A 80 -2.97 -8.10 -2.92
C LEU A 80 -4.23 -8.61 -2.22
N ASP A 81 -5.35 -7.92 -2.36
CA ASP A 81 -6.64 -8.32 -1.80
C ASP A 81 -7.17 -9.63 -2.42
N SER A 82 -6.72 -9.95 -3.64
CA SER A 82 -7.06 -11.20 -4.34
C SER A 82 -6.30 -12.43 -3.85
N ILE A 83 -5.23 -12.26 -3.06
CA ILE A 83 -4.38 -13.35 -2.56
C ILE A 83 -5.05 -13.99 -1.34
N PRO A 84 -5.37 -15.31 -1.37
CA PRO A 84 -6.12 -15.96 -0.28
C PRO A 84 -5.42 -15.94 1.09
N GLU A 85 -4.09 -15.92 1.11
CA GLU A 85 -3.29 -15.86 2.33
C GLU A 85 -3.17 -14.45 2.90
N ILE A 86 -3.57 -13.44 2.13
CA ILE A 86 -3.62 -12.04 2.56
C ILE A 86 -5.03 -11.73 3.01
N GLY A 87 -5.12 -11.18 4.20
CA GLY A 87 -6.36 -10.67 4.74
C GLY A 87 -6.56 -9.19 4.38
N LYS A 88 -6.93 -8.40 5.35
CA LYS A 88 -7.30 -7.00 5.15
C LYS A 88 -6.17 -6.18 4.48
N VAL A 89 -6.48 -5.59 3.32
CA VAL A 89 -5.60 -4.65 2.60
C VAL A 89 -6.09 -3.22 2.82
N LEU A 90 -5.19 -2.33 3.19
CA LEU A 90 -5.47 -0.90 3.42
C LEU A 90 -4.40 -0.04 2.75
N SER A 91 -4.82 0.98 2.05
CA SER A 91 -3.96 1.99 1.42
C SER A 91 -4.75 3.26 1.12
N VAL A 92 -4.13 4.25 0.51
CA VAL A 92 -4.85 5.43 -0.01
C VAL A 92 -5.95 5.02 -0.99
N ALA A 93 -5.75 3.94 -1.77
CA ALA A 93 -6.76 3.40 -2.68
C ALA A 93 -8.07 3.01 -1.96
N SER A 94 -8.01 2.60 -0.68
CA SER A 94 -9.23 2.33 0.11
C SER A 94 -10.09 3.59 0.27
N GLY A 95 -9.45 4.74 0.49
CA GLY A 95 -10.14 6.04 0.57
C GLY A 95 -10.71 6.48 -0.77
N VAL A 96 -9.95 6.29 -1.85
CA VAL A 96 -10.40 6.62 -3.22
C VAL A 96 -11.60 5.75 -3.63
N LYS A 97 -11.59 4.46 -3.33
CA LYS A 97 -12.73 3.57 -3.56
C LYS A 97 -13.98 4.02 -2.81
N LEU A 98 -13.83 4.40 -1.54
CA LEU A 98 -14.93 4.93 -0.74
C LEU A 98 -15.47 6.25 -1.33
N ALA A 99 -14.57 7.15 -1.75
CA ALA A 99 -14.96 8.41 -2.38
C ALA A 99 -15.72 8.18 -3.70
N ARG A 100 -15.28 7.21 -4.51
CA ARG A 100 -15.99 6.78 -5.73
C ARG A 100 -17.40 6.25 -5.42
N GLU A 101 -17.57 5.43 -4.38
CA GLU A 101 -18.91 4.96 -3.97
C GLU A 101 -19.84 6.13 -3.59
N ILE A 102 -19.33 7.12 -2.86
CA ILE A 102 -20.08 8.34 -2.49
C ILE A 102 -20.39 9.18 -3.73
N ASN A 103 -19.50 9.18 -4.73
CA ASN A 103 -19.66 9.90 -6.01
C ASN A 103 -20.47 9.08 -7.06
N ASN A 104 -21.43 8.26 -6.63
CA ASN A 104 -22.29 7.44 -7.48
C ASN A 104 -21.54 6.46 -8.41
N GLY A 105 -20.34 6.05 -8.05
CA GLY A 105 -19.52 5.12 -8.81
C GLY A 105 -18.61 5.80 -9.85
N GLU A 106 -18.62 7.12 -9.94
CA GLU A 106 -17.75 7.87 -10.84
C GLU A 106 -16.37 8.15 -10.18
N ASP A 107 -15.29 8.02 -10.96
CA ASP A 107 -13.95 8.38 -10.52
C ASP A 107 -13.87 9.89 -10.24
N LEU A 108 -13.11 10.26 -9.21
CA LEU A 108 -12.75 11.64 -8.97
C LEU A 108 -11.69 12.07 -9.99
N ASN A 109 -11.82 13.28 -10.53
CA ASN A 109 -10.76 13.90 -11.33
C ASN A 109 -9.69 14.56 -10.43
N ASP A 110 -8.59 15.04 -11.03
CA ASP A 110 -7.48 15.60 -10.26
C ASP A 110 -7.87 16.84 -9.44
N LEU A 111 -8.77 17.67 -9.96
CA LEU A 111 -9.32 18.81 -9.23
C LEU A 111 -10.13 18.38 -8.01
N GLU A 112 -10.98 17.37 -8.15
CA GLU A 112 -11.79 16.82 -7.06
C GLU A 112 -10.90 16.14 -6.01
N LEU A 113 -9.84 15.46 -6.43
CA LEU A 113 -8.82 14.87 -5.52
C LEU A 113 -8.10 15.96 -4.73
N ALA A 114 -7.66 17.04 -5.37
CA ALA A 114 -7.02 18.15 -4.71
C ALA A 114 -7.96 18.86 -3.72
N LEU A 115 -9.22 19.07 -4.13
CA LEU A 115 -10.25 19.63 -3.27
C LEU A 115 -10.53 18.72 -2.06
N LEU A 116 -10.68 17.40 -2.28
CA LEU A 116 -10.87 16.42 -1.21
C LEU A 116 -9.75 16.53 -0.17
N ARG A 117 -8.50 16.57 -0.62
CA ARG A 117 -7.34 16.72 0.26
C ARG A 117 -7.37 18.02 1.07
N SER A 118 -7.76 19.14 0.44
CA SER A 118 -7.78 20.46 1.09
C SER A 118 -8.91 20.60 2.12
N VAL A 119 -10.06 19.96 1.87
CA VAL A 119 -11.26 20.07 2.72
C VAL A 119 -11.20 19.10 3.92
N LEU A 120 -10.42 18.02 3.84
CA LEU A 120 -10.28 17.09 4.96
C LEU A 120 -9.71 17.81 6.20
N PRO A 121 -10.35 17.70 7.38
CA PRO A 121 -9.80 18.18 8.64
C PRO A 121 -8.41 17.57 8.90
N GLU A 122 -7.53 18.31 9.58
CA GLU A 122 -6.14 17.89 9.75
C GLU A 122 -6.00 16.58 10.53
N ASP A 123 -6.81 16.37 11.55
CA ASP A 123 -6.88 15.14 12.33
C ASP A 123 -7.29 13.93 11.47
N ILE A 124 -8.20 14.11 10.53
CA ILE A 124 -8.62 13.10 9.56
C ILE A 124 -7.50 12.84 8.55
N ARG A 125 -6.85 13.89 8.02
CA ARG A 125 -5.70 13.76 7.13
C ARG A 125 -4.56 12.99 7.78
N GLU A 126 -4.19 13.31 9.01
CA GLU A 126 -3.12 12.63 9.74
C GLU A 126 -3.47 11.15 9.99
N THR A 127 -4.70 10.85 10.33
CA THR A 127 -5.10 9.48 10.68
C THR A 127 -5.36 8.61 9.45
N LEU A 128 -6.02 9.11 8.42
CA LEU A 128 -6.43 8.33 7.26
C LEU A 128 -5.48 8.44 6.07
N LEU A 129 -4.89 9.62 5.84
CA LEU A 129 -4.01 9.85 4.70
C LEU A 129 -2.55 9.56 5.05
N TYR A 130 -2.01 10.23 6.05
CA TYR A 130 -0.58 10.13 6.39
C TYR A 130 -0.18 8.81 7.05
N SER A 131 -1.14 7.92 7.32
CA SER A 131 -0.86 6.51 7.61
C SER A 131 -0.42 5.71 6.37
N TYR A 132 -0.76 6.17 5.16
CA TYR A 132 -0.53 5.46 3.90
C TYR A 132 0.24 6.25 2.84
N ILE A 133 0.43 7.54 3.03
CA ILE A 133 1.21 8.42 2.16
C ILE A 133 2.02 9.39 3.03
N ASN A 134 3.29 9.60 2.72
CA ASN A 134 4.08 10.58 3.47
C ASN A 134 3.72 12.02 3.09
N LYS A 135 4.19 12.98 3.89
CA LYS A 135 3.76 14.39 3.76
C LYS A 135 4.23 15.08 2.47
N ASP A 136 5.31 14.59 1.88
CA ASP A 136 5.86 15.08 0.60
C ASP A 136 5.39 14.29 -0.62
N ASP A 137 4.44 13.37 -0.41
CA ASP A 137 3.82 12.53 -1.43
C ASP A 137 4.82 11.73 -2.29
N SER A 138 6.00 11.44 -1.76
CA SER A 138 7.04 10.65 -2.45
C SER A 138 6.93 9.16 -2.21
N VAL A 139 6.27 8.75 -1.12
CA VAL A 139 6.17 7.35 -0.70
C VAL A 139 4.75 7.00 -0.30
N VAL A 140 4.27 5.86 -0.77
CA VAL A 140 3.00 5.27 -0.35
C VAL A 140 3.21 3.92 0.32
N ARG A 141 2.29 3.58 1.20
CA ARG A 141 2.25 2.32 1.92
C ARG A 141 0.95 1.57 1.63
N ILE A 142 1.07 0.31 1.25
CA ILE A 142 -0.04 -0.65 1.27
C ILE A 142 0.18 -1.54 2.49
N SER A 143 -0.71 -1.44 3.45
CA SER A 143 -0.66 -2.23 4.68
C SER A 143 -1.59 -3.42 4.56
N THR A 144 -1.04 -4.62 4.77
CA THR A 144 -1.79 -5.87 4.72
C THR A 144 -1.51 -6.73 5.95
N ARG A 145 -2.26 -7.80 6.09
CA ARG A 145 -2.02 -8.83 7.09
C ARG A 145 -2.03 -10.20 6.45
N VAL A 146 -1.12 -11.06 6.89
CA VAL A 146 -1.07 -12.45 6.48
C VAL A 146 -1.92 -13.28 7.44
N ASN A 147 -2.76 -14.12 6.88
CA ASN A 147 -3.57 -15.06 7.61
C ASN A 147 -2.70 -16.26 8.04
N GLU A 148 -2.17 -16.20 9.25
CA GLU A 148 -1.24 -17.18 9.82
C GLU A 148 -1.90 -18.55 10.05
N SER A 149 -3.22 -18.60 10.15
CA SER A 149 -3.99 -19.84 10.31
C SER A 149 -4.34 -20.53 8.98
N ALA A 150 -4.02 -19.92 7.84
CA ALA A 150 -4.26 -20.52 6.53
C ALA A 150 -3.49 -21.85 6.40
N SER A 151 -4.21 -22.93 6.14
CA SER A 151 -3.67 -24.30 6.14
C SER A 151 -2.54 -24.56 5.14
N ASN A 152 -2.44 -23.74 4.09
CA ASN A 152 -1.45 -23.86 3.02
C ASN A 152 -0.43 -22.73 3.03
N LEU A 153 -0.34 -21.94 4.10
CA LEU A 153 0.58 -20.81 4.17
C LEU A 153 2.04 -21.27 4.07
N ASN A 154 2.68 -20.87 2.99
CA ASN A 154 4.14 -20.91 2.87
C ASN A 154 4.64 -19.46 2.72
N ARG A 155 5.12 -18.87 3.82
CA ARG A 155 5.54 -17.46 3.86
C ARG A 155 6.61 -17.12 2.81
N ASN A 156 7.59 -18.02 2.63
CA ASN A 156 8.65 -17.81 1.65
C ASN A 156 8.10 -17.78 0.21
N MET A 157 7.22 -18.72 -0.12
CA MET A 157 6.57 -18.73 -1.44
C MET A 157 5.67 -17.51 -1.64
N LEU A 158 4.91 -17.10 -0.63
CA LEU A 158 4.05 -15.92 -0.68
C LEU A 158 4.88 -14.65 -0.94
N LEU A 159 5.94 -14.43 -0.16
CA LEU A 159 6.81 -13.25 -0.31
C LEU A 159 7.50 -13.24 -1.68
N ASN A 160 8.01 -14.38 -2.15
CA ASN A 160 8.62 -14.50 -3.46
C ASN A 160 7.60 -14.25 -4.59
N LYS A 161 6.38 -14.76 -4.45
CA LYS A 161 5.29 -14.50 -5.41
C LYS A 161 4.98 -13.01 -5.50
N ILE A 162 4.76 -12.35 -4.37
CA ILE A 162 4.47 -10.91 -4.33
C ILE A 162 5.63 -10.14 -4.96
N ASN A 163 6.87 -10.44 -4.57
CA ASN A 163 8.05 -9.76 -5.13
C ASN A 163 8.14 -9.91 -6.65
N ASN A 164 7.94 -11.12 -7.17
CA ASN A 164 7.97 -11.37 -8.61
C ASN A 164 6.82 -10.67 -9.35
N ASP A 165 5.63 -10.65 -8.75
CA ASP A 165 4.45 -10.03 -9.37
C ASP A 165 4.59 -8.49 -9.39
N LEU A 166 5.16 -7.88 -8.34
CA LEU A 166 5.45 -6.44 -8.32
C LEU A 166 6.40 -6.04 -9.46
N GLN A 167 7.42 -6.85 -9.74
CA GLN A 167 8.38 -6.59 -10.82
C GLN A 167 7.80 -6.88 -12.22
N ASN A 168 7.15 -8.02 -12.39
CA ASN A 168 6.80 -8.51 -13.73
C ASN A 168 5.40 -8.09 -14.19
N ASN A 169 4.45 -7.94 -13.26
CA ASN A 169 3.06 -7.60 -13.59
C ASN A 169 2.77 -6.11 -13.39
N PHE A 170 3.47 -5.46 -12.45
CA PHE A 170 3.31 -4.04 -12.15
C PHE A 170 4.49 -3.18 -12.58
N ASN A 171 5.55 -3.80 -13.17
CA ASN A 171 6.74 -3.14 -13.70
C ASN A 171 7.46 -2.23 -12.70
N LEU A 172 7.43 -2.58 -11.40
CA LEU A 172 8.16 -1.84 -10.39
C LEU A 172 9.63 -2.27 -10.38
N GLU A 173 10.55 -1.31 -10.45
CA GLU A 173 11.97 -1.57 -10.27
C GLU A 173 12.25 -1.99 -8.80
N PRO A 174 13.21 -2.89 -8.56
CA PRO A 174 13.54 -3.33 -7.19
C PRO A 174 13.92 -2.20 -6.22
N SER A 175 14.40 -1.06 -6.74
CA SER A 175 14.72 0.14 -5.96
C SER A 175 13.49 0.97 -5.57
N GLN A 176 12.35 0.76 -6.25
CA GLN A 176 11.14 1.54 -6.05
C GLN A 176 10.26 1.02 -4.91
N TYR A 177 10.47 -0.21 -4.44
CA TYR A 177 9.62 -0.77 -3.40
C TYR A 177 10.37 -1.57 -2.36
N GLU A 178 9.79 -1.68 -1.18
CA GLU A 178 10.26 -2.51 -0.08
C GLU A 178 9.09 -3.33 0.49
N ILE A 179 9.33 -4.63 0.69
CA ILE A 179 8.39 -5.53 1.37
C ILE A 179 8.88 -5.71 2.80
N THR A 180 8.09 -5.33 3.79
CA THR A 180 8.46 -5.31 5.20
C THR A 180 7.34 -5.81 6.13
N GLY A 181 7.57 -5.85 7.42
CA GLY A 181 6.59 -6.25 8.42
C GLY A 181 6.92 -7.56 9.14
N LEU A 182 6.04 -7.98 10.06
CA LEU A 182 6.25 -9.18 10.89
C LEU A 182 6.33 -10.46 10.07
N ALA A 183 5.58 -10.57 8.97
CA ALA A 183 5.63 -11.74 8.10
C ALA A 183 7.02 -11.94 7.48
N VAL A 184 7.67 -10.85 7.07
CA VAL A 184 9.05 -10.86 6.55
C VAL A 184 10.04 -11.23 7.64
N LEU A 185 9.91 -10.62 8.81
CA LEU A 185 10.78 -10.91 9.96
C LEU A 185 10.69 -12.39 10.36
N TYR A 186 9.50 -12.94 10.48
CA TYR A 186 9.30 -14.37 10.79
C TYR A 186 9.87 -15.29 9.72
N ASN A 187 9.67 -14.96 8.43
CA ASN A 187 10.25 -15.74 7.34
C ASN A 187 11.79 -15.74 7.43
N ASN A 188 12.41 -14.58 7.61
CA ASN A 188 13.86 -14.46 7.68
C ASN A 188 14.45 -15.18 8.89
N MET A 189 13.78 -15.10 10.04
CA MET A 189 14.17 -15.82 11.25
C MET A 189 14.13 -17.32 11.02
N LEU A 190 13.06 -17.87 10.44
CA LEU A 190 12.93 -19.30 10.16
C LEU A 190 13.99 -19.77 9.14
N GLN A 191 14.20 -19.00 8.06
CA GLN A 191 15.22 -19.32 7.06
C GLN A 191 16.64 -19.33 7.67
N SER A 192 16.91 -18.41 8.58
CA SER A 192 18.19 -18.35 9.30
C SER A 192 18.38 -19.56 10.22
N LEU A 193 17.35 -19.96 10.97
CA LEU A 193 17.38 -21.14 11.81
C LEU A 193 17.64 -22.42 11.00
N PHE A 194 16.95 -22.61 9.87
CA PHE A 194 17.19 -23.75 9.00
C PHE A 194 18.62 -23.78 8.45
N LYS A 195 19.18 -22.65 8.04
CA LYS A 195 20.56 -22.55 7.55
C LYS A 195 21.62 -22.84 8.62
N SER A 196 21.32 -22.54 9.90
CA SER A 196 22.25 -22.76 11.00
C SER A 196 22.29 -24.21 11.52
N GLN A 197 21.35 -25.06 11.09
CA GLN A 197 21.27 -26.47 11.50
C GLN A 197 21.91 -27.43 10.49
N ILE A 198 22.45 -26.93 9.38
CA ILE A 198 23.18 -27.66 8.38
C ILE A 198 24.67 -27.38 8.54
#